data_649fbff058d7e68c1b458f8dfd73d357
#
_entry.id   649fbff058d7e68c1b458f8dfd73d357
#
_cell.length_a   1.000
_cell.length_b   1.000
_cell.length_c   1.000
_cell.angle_alpha   90.00
_cell.angle_beta   90.00
_cell.angle_gamma   90.00
#
_symmetry.space_group_name_H-M   'P 1'
#
loop_
_entity.id
_entity.type
_entity.pdbx_description
1 polymer ?
#
loop_
_entity_poly.entity_id
_entity_poly.type
_entity_poly.pdbx_seq_one_letter_code
_entity_poly.pdbx_strand_id
1 'polypeptide(L)'
;MEQLYGLQEDYRQWLTELKSQIRFSQIKAAVAVNSELIRLYWNLGQQIVEKQENAQWGSGFIERLSKDLQTEFPTIGGFSYRNLRRCKQFYLFYNQGNTIRPQLVAKLEDDSLFQIPWGHHGLIMERTKVVQEALFYIHKTIENGWSRAILEYHIEKDLYHTQGKAINNFSTTLPEPQSELANELIKDPYHFDFLQLSDKALERDIENGLVQHISQFLLEMGQGFAYMGRQYLLRVGKKEYRLDLLFYHTKLKAYIIIELKAKEFEPEFIGKLNFYVSAINELVRDSQDRPTIGILLCKGKDDYEVEFSLRDINKPIGVSTYTYNELPEEIRQALPGLQELKEQLNEYDRLQ
;
A
#
# COMPACT_ATOMS: atom_id res chain seq x y z
N MET A 1 -21.09 39.36 -29.43
CA MET A 1 -21.31 38.55 -28.21
C MET A 1 -20.40 37.29 -28.18
N GLU A 2 -20.24 36.59 -29.27
CA GLU A 2 -19.33 35.41 -29.36
C GLU A 2 -17.86 35.73 -29.05
N GLN A 3 -17.33 36.87 -29.50
CA GLN A 3 -15.94 37.26 -29.19
C GLN A 3 -15.70 37.57 -27.70
N LEU A 4 -16.69 38.03 -26.96
CA LEU A 4 -16.59 38.25 -25.51
C LEU A 4 -16.65 36.94 -24.71
N TYR A 5 -17.38 35.93 -25.19
CA TYR A 5 -17.42 34.62 -24.59
C TYR A 5 -16.09 33.84 -24.80
N GLY A 6 -15.51 33.94 -26.01
CA GLY A 6 -14.21 33.33 -26.31
C GLY A 6 -13.08 33.89 -25.43
N LEU A 7 -13.01 35.20 -25.26
CA LEU A 7 -12.03 35.87 -24.38
C LEU A 7 -12.18 35.44 -22.89
N GLN A 8 -13.39 35.14 -22.44
CA GLN A 8 -13.64 34.70 -21.07
C GLN A 8 -13.24 33.22 -20.87
N GLU A 9 -13.40 32.41 -21.89
CA GLU A 9 -13.02 30.97 -21.87
C GLU A 9 -11.51 30.83 -21.93
N ASP A 10 -10.82 31.54 -22.80
CA ASP A 10 -9.37 31.64 -22.90
C ASP A 10 -8.74 32.13 -21.60
N TYR A 11 -9.31 33.14 -20.94
CA TYR A 11 -8.85 33.63 -19.65
C TYR A 11 -9.01 32.59 -18.54
N ARG A 12 -10.11 31.84 -18.50
CA ARG A 12 -10.34 30.76 -17.51
C ARG A 12 -9.37 29.62 -17.68
N GLN A 13 -9.10 29.22 -18.93
CA GLN A 13 -8.14 28.20 -19.24
C GLN A 13 -6.73 28.62 -18.83
N TRP A 14 -6.29 29.81 -19.25
CA TRP A 14 -5.01 30.39 -18.86
C TRP A 14 -4.86 30.51 -17.33
N LEU A 15 -5.89 30.98 -16.63
CA LEU A 15 -5.89 31.09 -15.17
C LEU A 15 -5.75 29.72 -14.50
N THR A 16 -6.37 28.68 -15.07
CA THR A 16 -6.28 27.31 -14.57
C THR A 16 -4.86 26.76 -14.74
N GLU A 17 -4.25 26.97 -15.89
CA GLU A 17 -2.87 26.61 -16.17
C GLU A 17 -1.90 27.35 -15.24
N LEU A 18 -2.08 28.65 -15.06
CA LEU A 18 -1.26 29.48 -14.17
C LEU A 18 -1.36 29.00 -12.70
N LYS A 19 -2.58 28.70 -12.22
CA LYS A 19 -2.78 28.12 -10.88
C LYS A 19 -2.09 26.78 -10.72
N SER A 20 -2.11 25.93 -11.75
CA SER A 20 -1.39 24.64 -11.76
C SER A 20 0.13 24.84 -11.70
N GLN A 21 0.67 25.77 -12.48
CA GLN A 21 2.09 26.11 -12.45
C GLN A 21 2.54 26.65 -11.09
N ILE A 22 1.75 27.53 -10.48
CA ILE A 22 2.04 28.07 -9.14
C ILE A 22 2.04 26.94 -8.11
N ARG A 23 1.02 26.08 -8.10
CA ARG A 23 0.96 24.91 -7.18
C ARG A 23 2.13 23.98 -7.37
N PHE A 24 2.46 23.66 -8.62
CA PHE A 24 3.60 22.79 -8.94
C PHE A 24 4.92 23.40 -8.43
N SER A 25 5.12 24.71 -8.64
CA SER A 25 6.31 25.42 -8.15
C SER A 25 6.40 25.43 -6.63
N GLN A 26 5.27 25.60 -5.93
CA GLN A 26 5.20 25.54 -4.47
C GLN A 26 5.54 24.13 -3.94
N ILE A 27 5.01 23.08 -4.56
CA ILE A 27 5.31 21.68 -4.21
C ILE A 27 6.80 21.42 -4.42
N LYS A 28 7.35 21.80 -5.58
CA LYS A 28 8.77 21.61 -5.90
C LYS A 28 9.67 22.30 -4.88
N ALA A 29 9.33 23.53 -4.49
CA ALA A 29 10.09 24.26 -3.47
C ALA A 29 10.01 23.57 -2.10
N ALA A 30 8.83 23.10 -1.69
CA ALA A 30 8.66 22.38 -0.43
C ALA A 30 9.46 21.07 -0.39
N VAL A 31 9.48 20.31 -1.48
CA VAL A 31 10.29 19.08 -1.63
C VAL A 31 11.78 19.41 -1.56
N ALA A 32 12.24 20.45 -2.25
CA ALA A 32 13.64 20.86 -2.21
C ALA A 32 14.09 21.27 -0.79
N VAL A 33 13.28 22.06 -0.09
CA VAL A 33 13.55 22.45 1.30
C VAL A 33 13.62 21.23 2.22
N ASN A 34 12.70 20.28 2.07
CA ASN A 34 12.73 19.03 2.85
C ASN A 34 14.03 18.24 2.57
N SER A 35 14.39 18.06 1.30
CA SER A 35 15.60 17.32 0.92
C SER A 35 16.87 17.95 1.53
N GLU A 36 17.01 19.27 1.48
CA GLU A 36 18.14 19.96 2.09
C GLU A 36 18.16 19.82 3.63
N LEU A 37 16.99 19.83 4.26
CA LEU A 37 16.90 19.58 5.71
C LEU A 37 17.35 18.16 6.08
N ILE A 38 16.95 17.15 5.31
CA ILE A 38 17.37 15.76 5.55
C ILE A 38 18.87 15.60 5.31
N ARG A 39 19.42 16.24 4.28
CA ARG A 39 20.89 16.28 4.03
C ARG A 39 21.64 16.94 5.18
N LEU A 40 21.11 18.03 5.72
CA LEU A 40 21.66 18.67 6.91
C LEU A 40 21.67 17.70 8.11
N TYR A 41 20.58 16.98 8.34
CA TYR A 41 20.50 16.01 9.45
C TYR A 41 21.44 14.81 9.25
N TRP A 42 21.64 14.37 8.02
CA TRP A 42 22.65 13.37 7.68
C TRP A 42 24.06 13.85 8.03
N ASN A 43 24.44 15.04 7.56
CA ASN A 43 25.74 15.63 7.81
C ASN A 43 26.00 15.89 9.30
N LEU A 44 24.99 16.36 10.03
CA LEU A 44 25.07 16.50 11.48
C LEU A 44 25.30 15.14 12.17
N GLY A 45 24.57 14.12 11.74
CA GLY A 45 24.74 12.76 12.25
C GLY A 45 26.14 12.23 12.02
N GLN A 46 26.67 12.38 10.80
CA GLN A 46 28.04 12.01 10.43
C GLN A 46 29.08 12.71 11.30
N GLN A 47 29.02 14.04 11.39
CA GLN A 47 29.96 14.82 12.18
C GLN A 47 29.92 14.48 13.68
N ILE A 48 28.73 14.21 14.22
CA ILE A 48 28.59 13.77 15.61
C ILE A 48 29.30 12.43 15.82
N VAL A 49 29.15 11.47 14.90
CA VAL A 49 29.82 10.16 14.98
C VAL A 49 31.33 10.34 14.91
N GLU A 50 31.84 11.02 13.88
CA GLU A 50 33.26 11.24 13.66
C GLU A 50 33.95 11.96 14.83
N LYS A 51 33.27 12.96 15.41
CA LYS A 51 33.80 13.69 16.58
C LYS A 51 33.77 12.86 17.84
N GLN A 52 32.81 11.97 18.03
CA GLN A 52 32.77 11.07 19.18
C GLN A 52 33.81 9.93 19.09
N GLU A 53 34.15 9.47 17.89
CA GLU A 53 35.20 8.47 17.70
C GLU A 53 36.62 9.03 17.88
N ASN A 54 36.84 10.27 17.41
CA ASN A 54 38.17 10.90 17.38
C ASN A 54 38.50 11.73 18.62
N ALA A 55 37.56 12.01 19.51
CA ALA A 55 37.77 12.84 20.67
C ALA A 55 37.22 12.15 21.93
N GLN A 56 37.96 12.26 23.02
CA GLN A 56 37.51 11.88 24.39
C GLN A 56 36.41 12.83 24.92
N TRP A 57 35.40 13.12 24.06
CA TRP A 57 34.30 13.99 24.44
C TRP A 57 33.26 13.16 25.19
N GLY A 58 33.14 13.40 26.49
CA GLY A 58 32.26 12.62 27.35
C GLY A 58 30.79 12.61 26.96
N SER A 59 30.00 11.91 27.74
CA SER A 59 28.55 11.68 27.49
C SER A 59 27.68 12.95 27.32
N GLY A 60 28.14 14.11 27.78
CA GLY A 60 27.45 15.41 27.70
C GLY A 60 27.65 16.18 26.39
N PHE A 61 28.45 15.67 25.43
CA PHE A 61 28.76 16.39 24.18
C PHE A 61 27.52 16.83 23.39
N ILE A 62 26.58 15.90 23.10
CA ILE A 62 25.38 16.21 22.31
C ILE A 62 24.49 17.21 23.04
N GLU A 63 24.43 17.15 24.37
CA GLU A 63 23.64 18.09 25.16
C GLU A 63 24.23 19.51 25.09
N ARG A 64 25.57 19.65 25.18
CA ARG A 64 26.25 20.90 24.99
C ARG A 64 26.06 21.45 23.60
N LEU A 65 26.27 20.62 22.55
CA LEU A 65 26.04 20.98 21.15
C LEU A 65 24.59 21.48 20.93
N SER A 66 23.61 20.82 21.56
CA SER A 66 22.21 21.25 21.47
C SER A 66 22.00 22.65 22.03
N LYS A 67 22.58 22.95 23.20
CA LYS A 67 22.48 24.29 23.85
C LYS A 67 23.16 25.37 23.00
N ASP A 68 24.35 25.11 22.50
CA ASP A 68 25.11 26.04 21.66
C ASP A 68 24.37 26.36 20.36
N LEU A 69 23.85 25.33 19.64
CA LEU A 69 23.09 25.52 18.41
C LEU A 69 21.74 26.23 18.62
N GLN A 70 21.02 25.93 19.71
CA GLN A 70 19.76 26.63 20.02
C GLN A 70 19.99 28.08 20.43
N THR A 71 21.12 28.40 21.03
CA THR A 71 21.50 29.78 21.38
C THR A 71 21.85 30.59 20.14
N GLU A 72 22.59 30.00 19.20
CA GLU A 72 23.02 30.68 17.97
C GLU A 72 21.85 30.78 16.95
N PHE A 73 20.97 29.77 16.90
CA PHE A 73 19.86 29.69 15.95
C PHE A 73 18.51 29.56 16.65
N PRO A 74 18.04 30.54 17.43
CA PRO A 74 16.84 30.43 18.27
C PRO A 74 15.55 30.29 17.48
N THR A 75 15.53 30.73 16.21
CA THR A 75 14.35 30.66 15.31
C THR A 75 14.31 29.38 14.46
N ILE A 76 15.41 28.61 14.43
CA ILE A 76 15.52 27.39 13.62
C ILE A 76 15.23 26.17 14.51
N GLY A 77 14.17 25.43 14.17
CA GLY A 77 13.87 24.16 14.82
C GLY A 77 14.86 23.05 14.43
N GLY A 78 14.84 21.95 15.19
CA GLY A 78 15.59 20.74 14.82
C GLY A 78 16.89 20.50 15.59
N PHE A 79 17.35 21.42 16.44
CA PHE A 79 18.61 21.29 17.22
C PHE A 79 18.41 20.84 18.66
N SER A 80 17.24 20.27 19.00
CA SER A 80 17.04 19.68 20.32
C SER A 80 17.93 18.45 20.53
N TYR A 81 18.32 18.19 21.77
CA TYR A 81 19.09 17.00 22.15
C TYR A 81 18.53 15.71 21.58
N ARG A 82 17.20 15.54 21.67
CA ARG A 82 16.50 14.37 21.10
C ARG A 82 16.69 14.27 19.60
N ASN A 83 16.60 15.39 18.88
CA ASN A 83 16.74 15.39 17.43
C ASN A 83 18.20 15.17 16.98
N LEU A 84 19.19 15.76 17.66
CA LEU A 84 20.60 15.51 17.36
C LEU A 84 20.98 14.03 17.59
N ARG A 85 20.45 13.41 18.64
CA ARG A 85 20.58 11.96 18.82
C ARG A 85 19.93 11.16 17.68
N ARG A 86 18.79 11.62 17.20
CA ARG A 86 18.11 10.98 16.04
C ARG A 86 18.91 11.18 14.76
N CYS A 87 19.53 12.32 14.53
CA CYS A 87 20.46 12.55 13.41
C CYS A 87 21.64 11.58 13.45
N LYS A 88 22.27 11.40 14.64
CA LYS A 88 23.31 10.38 14.84
C LYS A 88 22.81 8.97 14.51
N GLN A 89 21.64 8.60 15.01
CA GLN A 89 21.03 7.29 14.76
C GLN A 89 20.72 7.10 13.26
N PHE A 90 20.24 8.14 12.59
CA PHE A 90 19.95 8.15 11.16
C PHE A 90 21.18 7.83 10.32
N TYR A 91 22.29 8.53 10.58
CA TYR A 91 23.57 8.26 9.92
C TYR A 91 24.06 6.83 10.20
N LEU A 92 24.10 6.42 11.47
CA LEU A 92 24.56 5.08 11.84
C LEU A 92 23.71 3.97 11.22
N PHE A 93 22.38 4.13 11.23
CA PHE A 93 21.46 3.12 10.72
C PHE A 93 21.68 2.86 9.22
N TYR A 94 21.75 3.89 8.41
CA TYR A 94 21.92 3.73 6.97
C TYR A 94 23.37 3.53 6.54
N ASN A 95 24.36 3.89 7.39
CA ASN A 95 25.79 3.70 7.10
C ASN A 95 26.31 2.33 7.52
N GLN A 96 25.55 1.49 8.25
CA GLN A 96 25.95 0.14 8.64
C GLN A 96 26.27 -0.79 7.42
N GLY A 97 25.89 -0.41 6.22
CA GLY A 97 26.16 -1.14 4.98
C GLY A 97 27.61 -1.08 4.49
N ASN A 98 28.46 -0.20 5.02
CA ASN A 98 29.86 -0.04 4.57
C ASN A 98 30.76 -1.25 4.89
N THR A 99 30.39 -2.08 5.84
CA THR A 99 31.14 -3.28 6.23
C THR A 99 30.77 -4.52 5.42
N ILE A 100 29.63 -4.53 4.72
CA ILE A 100 29.09 -5.75 4.11
C ILE A 100 29.01 -5.72 2.58
N ARG A 101 28.82 -4.57 1.90
CA ARG A 101 28.93 -4.47 0.42
C ARG A 101 29.07 -3.03 -0.09
N PRO A 102 30.10 -2.73 -0.91
CA PRO A 102 30.22 -1.46 -1.65
C PRO A 102 29.05 -1.15 -2.59
N GLN A 103 28.28 -2.17 -3.01
CA GLN A 103 27.11 -2.03 -3.88
C GLN A 103 25.86 -1.44 -3.22
N LEU A 104 25.74 -1.49 -1.88
CA LEU A 104 24.63 -0.83 -1.17
C LEU A 104 24.86 0.68 -1.03
N VAL A 105 26.13 1.10 -0.89
CA VAL A 105 26.52 2.52 -0.85
C VAL A 105 26.34 3.15 -2.23
N ALA A 106 26.64 2.43 -3.31
CA ALA A 106 26.37 2.87 -4.68
C ALA A 106 24.86 3.01 -4.97
N LYS A 107 23.98 2.28 -4.26
CA LYS A 107 22.51 2.51 -4.27
C LYS A 107 22.06 3.65 -3.37
N LEU A 108 22.87 4.12 -2.42
CA LEU A 108 22.66 5.35 -1.65
C LEU A 108 23.05 6.61 -2.45
N GLU A 109 23.68 6.48 -3.63
CA GLU A 109 23.81 7.55 -4.63
C GLU A 109 22.46 7.92 -5.26
N ASP A 110 21.43 7.10 -5.06
CA ASP A 110 20.05 7.46 -5.31
C ASP A 110 19.58 8.44 -4.21
N ASP A 111 19.29 9.66 -4.61
CA ASP A 111 18.77 10.76 -3.74
C ASP A 111 17.48 10.40 -2.96
N SER A 112 16.98 9.18 -3.11
CA SER A 112 15.73 8.69 -2.49
C SER A 112 15.71 8.85 -0.99
N LEU A 113 16.85 8.62 -0.31
CA LEU A 113 16.96 8.81 1.14
C LEU A 113 16.59 10.23 1.59
N PHE A 114 16.78 11.23 0.74
CA PHE A 114 16.51 12.63 1.07
C PHE A 114 15.15 13.13 0.59
N GLN A 115 14.33 12.27 -0.02
CA GLN A 115 13.06 12.67 -0.63
C GLN A 115 11.86 12.52 0.30
N ILE A 116 11.96 11.72 1.36
CA ILE A 116 10.85 11.53 2.31
C ILE A 116 10.99 12.44 3.54
N PRO A 117 9.88 12.82 4.20
CA PRO A 117 9.91 13.69 5.38
C PRO A 117 10.64 13.08 6.58
N TRP A 118 11.22 13.92 7.43
CA TRP A 118 11.94 13.50 8.65
C TRP A 118 11.12 12.60 9.59
N GLY A 119 9.81 12.88 9.70
CA GLY A 119 8.91 12.05 10.51
C GLY A 119 8.76 10.61 9.99
N HIS A 120 8.88 10.39 8.67
CA HIS A 120 8.87 9.06 8.07
C HIS A 120 10.15 8.29 8.39
N HIS A 121 11.33 8.94 8.31
CA HIS A 121 12.58 8.32 8.74
C HIS A 121 12.55 7.89 10.20
N GLY A 122 11.99 8.74 11.08
CA GLY A 122 11.83 8.37 12.48
C GLY A 122 11.02 7.10 12.69
N LEU A 123 9.92 6.96 11.97
CA LEU A 123 9.05 5.79 12.01
C LEU A 123 9.75 4.54 11.45
N ILE A 124 10.37 4.66 10.27
CA ILE A 124 11.08 3.55 9.62
C ILE A 124 12.19 3.02 10.54
N MET A 125 13.08 3.88 11.04
CA MET A 125 14.17 3.47 11.93
C MET A 125 13.70 2.85 13.27
N GLU A 126 12.51 3.21 13.73
CA GLU A 126 11.94 2.66 14.96
C GLU A 126 11.36 1.26 14.74
N ARG A 127 10.79 1.00 13.56
CA ARG A 127 10.01 -0.20 13.25
C ARG A 127 10.78 -1.23 12.43
N THR A 128 11.80 -0.83 11.65
CA THR A 128 12.61 -1.73 10.85
C THR A 128 13.98 -2.00 11.50
N LYS A 129 14.54 -3.18 11.26
CA LYS A 129 15.84 -3.59 11.82
C LYS A 129 16.93 -3.67 10.76
N VAL A 130 16.55 -3.80 9.52
CA VAL A 130 17.45 -4.06 8.38
C VAL A 130 17.35 -2.92 7.39
N VAL A 131 18.49 -2.46 6.89
CA VAL A 131 18.55 -1.35 5.94
C VAL A 131 17.76 -1.62 4.64
N GLN A 132 17.78 -2.88 4.16
CA GLN A 132 17.03 -3.27 2.97
C GLN A 132 15.54 -3.05 3.11
N GLU A 133 14.99 -3.44 4.26
CA GLU A 133 13.57 -3.22 4.59
C GLU A 133 13.25 -1.72 4.68
N ALA A 134 14.12 -0.95 5.33
CA ALA A 134 13.97 0.50 5.43
C ALA A 134 13.97 1.18 4.04
N LEU A 135 14.89 0.79 3.15
CA LEU A 135 14.95 1.29 1.78
C LEU A 135 13.72 0.91 0.97
N PHE A 136 13.20 -0.30 1.14
CA PHE A 136 11.93 -0.71 0.52
C PHE A 136 10.80 0.26 0.90
N TYR A 137 10.62 0.55 2.19
CA TYR A 137 9.57 1.48 2.63
C TYR A 137 9.81 2.93 2.18
N ILE A 138 11.07 3.36 2.05
CA ILE A 138 11.41 4.66 1.46
C ILE A 138 10.94 4.72 0.00
N HIS A 139 11.34 3.74 -0.82
CA HIS A 139 10.96 3.68 -2.24
C HIS A 139 9.43 3.62 -2.40
N LYS A 140 8.75 2.78 -1.62
CA LYS A 140 7.28 2.70 -1.65
C LYS A 140 6.61 3.99 -1.19
N THR A 141 7.18 4.71 -0.23
CA THR A 141 6.69 6.02 0.19
C THR A 141 6.81 7.06 -0.93
N ILE A 142 7.93 7.07 -1.65
CA ILE A 142 8.15 7.99 -2.78
C ILE A 142 7.21 7.65 -3.94
N GLU A 143 7.16 6.37 -4.32
CA GLU A 143 6.34 5.87 -5.43
C GLU A 143 4.86 6.18 -5.23
N ASN A 144 4.37 6.00 -4.01
CA ASN A 144 2.95 6.04 -3.69
C ASN A 144 2.52 7.32 -2.96
N GLY A 145 3.44 8.20 -2.61
CA GLY A 145 3.12 9.43 -1.88
C GLY A 145 2.51 9.18 -0.49
N TRP A 146 2.97 8.14 0.23
CA TRP A 146 2.38 7.73 1.49
C TRP A 146 2.51 8.81 2.57
N SER A 147 1.39 9.11 3.24
CA SER A 147 1.43 9.83 4.50
C SER A 147 2.06 8.96 5.60
N ARG A 148 2.46 9.58 6.72
CA ARG A 148 3.03 8.84 7.84
C ARG A 148 2.11 7.74 8.36
N ALA A 149 0.80 7.99 8.43
CA ALA A 149 -0.17 7.01 8.90
C ALA A 149 -0.30 5.81 7.94
N ILE A 150 -0.25 6.06 6.62
CA ILE A 150 -0.28 4.99 5.61
C ILE A 150 1.02 4.18 5.63
N LEU A 151 2.17 4.83 5.78
CA LEU A 151 3.44 4.14 5.94
C LEU A 151 3.43 3.25 7.19
N GLU A 152 2.96 3.77 8.34
CA GLU A 152 2.83 3.00 9.58
C GLU A 152 1.95 1.77 9.40
N TYR A 153 0.79 1.93 8.76
CA TYR A 153 -0.09 0.82 8.40
C TYR A 153 0.63 -0.27 7.61
N HIS A 154 1.37 0.09 6.55
CA HIS A 154 2.07 -0.90 5.73
C HIS A 154 3.25 -1.56 6.43
N ILE A 155 3.94 -0.86 7.33
CA ILE A 155 4.98 -1.46 8.18
C ILE A 155 4.36 -2.46 9.17
N GLU A 156 3.25 -2.09 9.82
CA GLU A 156 2.54 -2.96 10.77
C GLU A 156 1.96 -4.22 10.09
N LYS A 157 1.59 -4.13 8.81
CA LYS A 157 1.12 -5.26 8.00
C LYS A 157 2.25 -6.02 7.29
N ASP A 158 3.48 -5.70 7.63
CA ASP A 158 4.67 -6.39 7.11
C ASP A 158 4.70 -6.50 5.57
N LEU A 159 4.38 -5.38 4.90
CA LEU A 159 4.32 -5.34 3.44
C LEU A 159 5.63 -5.83 2.79
N TYR A 160 6.77 -5.59 3.44
CA TYR A 160 8.08 -6.01 2.92
C TYR A 160 8.19 -7.54 2.71
N HIS A 161 7.61 -8.33 3.62
CA HIS A 161 7.64 -9.78 3.52
C HIS A 161 6.43 -10.39 2.81
N THR A 162 5.32 -9.65 2.67
CA THR A 162 4.08 -10.16 2.06
C THR A 162 3.91 -9.80 0.59
N GLN A 163 4.50 -8.69 0.12
CA GLN A 163 4.40 -8.26 -1.27
C GLN A 163 5.07 -9.25 -2.23
N GLY A 164 4.39 -9.62 -3.30
CA GLY A 164 4.92 -10.53 -4.33
C GLY A 164 5.07 -11.98 -3.89
N LYS A 165 4.43 -12.40 -2.80
CA LYS A 165 4.54 -13.77 -2.25
C LYS A 165 3.40 -14.70 -2.67
N ALA A 166 2.34 -14.17 -3.25
CA ALA A 166 1.24 -14.97 -3.75
C ALA A 166 1.70 -15.92 -4.87
N ILE A 167 1.24 -17.17 -4.84
CA ILE A 167 1.54 -18.13 -5.88
C ILE A 167 0.73 -17.78 -7.12
N ASN A 168 1.39 -17.68 -8.26
CA ASN A 168 0.76 -17.28 -9.51
C ASN A 168 1.50 -17.85 -10.73
N ASN A 169 0.86 -17.75 -11.89
CA ASN A 169 1.44 -18.13 -13.18
C ASN A 169 1.71 -16.91 -14.10
N PHE A 170 1.91 -15.73 -13.54
CA PHE A 170 2.02 -14.50 -14.34
C PHE A 170 3.25 -14.48 -15.24
N SER A 171 4.38 -15.03 -14.79
CA SER A 171 5.61 -15.11 -15.59
C SER A 171 5.45 -15.90 -16.89
N THR A 172 4.50 -16.84 -16.94
CA THR A 172 4.22 -17.68 -18.11
C THR A 172 3.02 -17.23 -18.93
N THR A 173 2.14 -16.39 -18.35
CA THR A 173 0.84 -16.01 -18.95
C THR A 173 0.74 -14.53 -19.33
N LEU A 174 1.64 -13.69 -18.82
CA LEU A 174 1.72 -12.25 -19.11
C LEU A 174 3.09 -11.90 -19.71
N PRO A 175 3.13 -10.97 -20.69
CA PRO A 175 4.40 -10.48 -21.22
C PRO A 175 5.08 -9.53 -20.22
N GLU A 176 6.41 -9.44 -20.27
CA GLU A 176 7.18 -8.40 -19.58
C GLU A 176 6.90 -7.01 -20.19
N PRO A 177 6.88 -5.94 -19.38
CA PRO A 177 7.06 -5.87 -17.92
C PRO A 177 5.75 -6.07 -17.12
N GLN A 178 4.66 -6.50 -17.77
CA GLN A 178 3.35 -6.66 -17.12
C GLN A 178 3.37 -7.77 -16.06
N SER A 179 4.08 -8.88 -16.33
CA SER A 179 4.20 -10.00 -15.40
C SER A 179 4.88 -9.59 -14.10
N GLU A 180 5.97 -8.81 -14.16
CA GLU A 180 6.65 -8.27 -12.98
C GLU A 180 5.72 -7.36 -12.18
N LEU A 181 5.09 -6.39 -12.85
CA LEU A 181 4.16 -5.46 -12.20
C LEU A 181 2.96 -6.16 -11.58
N ALA A 182 2.39 -7.17 -12.26
CA ALA A 182 1.28 -7.96 -11.71
C ALA A 182 1.72 -8.77 -10.48
N ASN A 183 2.93 -9.32 -10.51
CA ASN A 183 3.48 -10.07 -9.38
C ASN A 183 3.71 -9.17 -8.15
N GLU A 184 4.20 -7.94 -8.35
CA GLU A 184 4.38 -6.98 -7.26
C GLU A 184 3.07 -6.53 -6.60
N LEU A 185 1.95 -6.60 -7.30
CA LEU A 185 0.66 -6.14 -6.79
C LEU A 185 -0.05 -7.15 -5.90
N ILE A 186 0.34 -8.43 -5.98
CA ILE A 186 -0.30 -9.48 -5.19
C ILE A 186 0.48 -9.69 -3.90
N LYS A 187 -0.26 -9.73 -2.78
CA LYS A 187 0.26 -10.03 -1.45
C LYS A 187 -0.15 -11.42 -1.00
N ASP A 188 0.57 -11.97 -0.06
CA ASP A 188 0.19 -13.19 0.65
C ASP A 188 0.78 -13.19 2.08
N PRO A 189 -0.06 -13.07 3.12
CA PRO A 189 -1.52 -12.89 3.08
C PRO A 189 -1.98 -11.45 2.83
N TYR A 190 -3.27 -11.27 2.49
CA TYR A 190 -3.98 -10.00 2.65
C TYR A 190 -4.49 -9.84 4.07
N HIS A 191 -4.48 -8.61 4.60
CA HIS A 191 -4.92 -8.31 5.97
C HIS A 191 -6.25 -7.54 5.98
N PHE A 192 -7.33 -8.25 6.29
CA PHE A 192 -8.67 -7.66 6.41
C PHE A 192 -9.06 -7.43 7.87
N ASP A 193 -8.11 -6.97 8.70
CA ASP A 193 -8.31 -6.77 10.15
C ASP A 193 -9.39 -5.72 10.49
N PHE A 194 -9.78 -4.92 9.52
CA PHE A 194 -10.93 -4.02 9.64
C PHE A 194 -12.27 -4.76 9.58
N LEU A 195 -12.28 -6.04 9.19
CA LEU A 195 -13.44 -6.92 9.27
C LEU A 195 -13.47 -7.56 10.66
N GLN A 196 -14.59 -7.41 11.34
CA GLN A 196 -14.86 -8.07 12.62
C GLN A 196 -15.90 -9.16 12.37
N LEU A 197 -15.44 -10.31 11.98
CA LEU A 197 -16.29 -11.44 11.59
C LEU A 197 -16.09 -12.63 12.54
N SER A 198 -17.07 -13.53 12.59
CA SER A 198 -16.93 -14.79 13.30
C SER A 198 -16.16 -15.82 12.45
N ASP A 199 -15.56 -16.84 13.07
CA ASP A 199 -14.86 -17.94 12.37
C ASP A 199 -15.76 -18.68 11.38
N LYS A 200 -17.07 -18.60 11.56
CA LYS A 200 -18.10 -19.20 10.70
C LYS A 200 -18.64 -18.24 9.66
N ALA A 201 -17.97 -17.10 9.44
CA ALA A 201 -18.38 -16.15 8.43
C ALA A 201 -18.43 -16.81 7.04
N LEU A 202 -19.50 -16.57 6.31
CA LEU A 202 -19.66 -17.06 4.95
C LEU A 202 -18.98 -16.10 3.95
N GLU A 203 -18.73 -16.56 2.74
CA GLU A 203 -18.19 -15.73 1.64
C GLU A 203 -18.94 -14.40 1.48
N ARG A 204 -20.27 -14.46 1.60
CA ARG A 204 -21.14 -13.27 1.52
C ARG A 204 -20.92 -12.27 2.65
N ASP A 205 -20.60 -12.72 3.85
CA ASP A 205 -20.36 -11.85 5.00
C ASP A 205 -19.01 -11.11 4.81
N ILE A 206 -18.01 -11.81 4.33
CA ILE A 206 -16.69 -11.26 3.97
C ILE A 206 -16.85 -10.23 2.85
N GLU A 207 -17.53 -10.58 1.76
CA GLU A 207 -17.80 -9.69 0.64
C GLU A 207 -18.53 -8.41 1.09
N ASN A 208 -19.58 -8.54 1.89
CA ASN A 208 -20.34 -7.40 2.42
C ASN A 208 -19.44 -6.50 3.29
N GLY A 209 -18.63 -7.09 4.17
CA GLY A 209 -17.69 -6.36 5.01
C GLY A 209 -16.65 -5.59 4.18
N LEU A 210 -16.04 -6.22 3.16
CA LEU A 210 -15.09 -5.57 2.27
C LEU A 210 -15.69 -4.37 1.54
N VAL A 211 -16.92 -4.49 1.08
CA VAL A 211 -17.61 -3.39 0.37
C VAL A 211 -18.06 -2.29 1.34
N GLN A 212 -18.51 -2.63 2.55
CA GLN A 212 -18.82 -1.64 3.59
C GLN A 212 -17.57 -0.84 4.00
N HIS A 213 -16.41 -1.47 4.03
CA HIS A 213 -15.12 -0.87 4.36
C HIS A 213 -14.24 -0.66 3.11
N ILE A 214 -14.84 -0.24 1.99
CA ILE A 214 -14.17 -0.17 0.69
C ILE A 214 -12.88 0.66 0.71
N SER A 215 -12.80 1.70 1.54
CA SER A 215 -11.59 2.53 1.65
C SER A 215 -10.42 1.75 2.27
N GLN A 216 -10.66 0.97 3.32
CA GLN A 216 -9.64 0.11 3.92
C GLN A 216 -9.28 -1.05 2.98
N PHE A 217 -10.27 -1.61 2.29
CA PHE A 217 -10.03 -2.65 1.32
C PHE A 217 -9.15 -2.16 0.16
N LEU A 218 -9.43 -0.98 -0.41
CA LEU A 218 -8.59 -0.39 -1.46
C LEU A 218 -7.19 -0.03 -0.95
N LEU A 219 -7.06 0.38 0.31
CA LEU A 219 -5.75 0.61 0.93
C LEU A 219 -4.96 -0.71 1.03
N GLU A 220 -5.61 -1.80 1.43
CA GLU A 220 -4.99 -3.11 1.49
C GLU A 220 -4.64 -3.65 0.10
N MET A 221 -5.49 -3.47 -0.90
CA MET A 221 -5.19 -3.85 -2.28
C MET A 221 -4.00 -3.08 -2.87
N GLY A 222 -3.83 -1.83 -2.48
CA GLY A 222 -2.76 -0.95 -2.97
C GLY A 222 -3.21 0.02 -4.06
N GLN A 223 -2.26 0.78 -4.58
CA GLN A 223 -2.56 1.82 -5.58
C GLN A 223 -2.88 1.24 -6.95
N GLY A 224 -3.77 1.94 -7.65
CA GLY A 224 -4.13 1.64 -9.03
C GLY A 224 -5.43 0.84 -9.17
N PHE A 225 -5.96 0.29 -8.08
CA PHE A 225 -7.23 -0.42 -8.10
C PHE A 225 -8.41 0.56 -8.14
N ALA A 226 -9.25 0.42 -9.15
CA ALA A 226 -10.54 1.11 -9.27
C ALA A 226 -11.67 0.09 -9.13
N TYR A 227 -12.54 0.26 -8.13
CA TYR A 227 -13.65 -0.65 -7.88
C TYR A 227 -14.74 -0.49 -8.95
N MET A 228 -15.07 -1.58 -9.64
CA MET A 228 -16.07 -1.64 -10.70
C MET A 228 -17.42 -2.21 -10.22
N GLY A 229 -17.41 -3.04 -9.18
CA GLY A 229 -18.63 -3.58 -8.60
C GLY A 229 -18.46 -4.93 -7.93
N ARG A 230 -19.51 -5.31 -7.19
CA ARG A 230 -19.67 -6.64 -6.60
C ARG A 230 -20.78 -7.41 -7.29
N GLN A 231 -20.74 -8.74 -7.18
CA GLN A 231 -21.71 -9.64 -7.80
C GLN A 231 -21.97 -9.24 -9.26
N TYR A 232 -20.86 -8.94 -9.98
CA TYR A 232 -20.90 -8.41 -11.32
C TYR A 232 -21.53 -9.44 -12.27
N LEU A 233 -22.62 -9.06 -12.93
CA LEU A 233 -23.42 -9.96 -13.76
C LEU A 233 -22.76 -10.18 -15.13
N LEU A 234 -22.45 -11.43 -15.43
CA LEU A 234 -22.02 -11.89 -16.75
C LEU A 234 -23.10 -12.77 -17.38
N ARG A 235 -23.42 -12.50 -18.64
CA ARG A 235 -24.31 -13.34 -19.42
C ARG A 235 -23.51 -14.08 -20.48
N VAL A 236 -23.38 -15.39 -20.30
CA VAL A 236 -22.67 -16.26 -21.23
C VAL A 236 -23.66 -17.27 -21.84
N GLY A 237 -23.99 -17.07 -23.08
CA GLY A 237 -25.08 -17.82 -23.77
C GLY A 237 -26.42 -17.55 -23.08
N LYS A 238 -27.05 -18.63 -22.56
CA LYS A 238 -28.35 -18.55 -21.86
C LYS A 238 -28.23 -18.49 -20.34
N LYS A 239 -27.01 -18.49 -19.80
CA LYS A 239 -26.77 -18.54 -18.34
C LYS A 239 -26.23 -17.22 -17.81
N GLU A 240 -26.62 -16.91 -16.59
CA GLU A 240 -26.13 -15.79 -15.84
C GLU A 240 -25.13 -16.29 -14.78
N TYR A 241 -24.02 -15.56 -14.65
CA TYR A 241 -22.97 -15.81 -13.70
C TYR A 241 -22.69 -14.53 -12.92
N ARG A 242 -22.21 -14.65 -11.70
CA ARG A 242 -21.87 -13.50 -10.85
C ARG A 242 -20.46 -13.65 -10.33
N LEU A 243 -19.65 -12.61 -10.57
CA LEU A 243 -18.31 -12.46 -10.02
C LEU A 243 -18.43 -11.81 -8.63
N ASP A 244 -17.67 -12.27 -7.67
CA ASP A 244 -17.70 -11.66 -6.33
C ASP A 244 -17.32 -10.19 -6.39
N LEU A 245 -16.12 -9.86 -6.86
CA LEU A 245 -15.64 -8.48 -6.98
C LEU A 245 -14.92 -8.27 -8.32
N LEU A 246 -15.20 -7.15 -8.98
CA LEU A 246 -14.52 -6.71 -10.19
C LEU A 246 -13.83 -5.37 -9.96
N PHE A 247 -12.57 -5.29 -10.38
CA PHE A 247 -11.76 -4.07 -10.37
C PHE A 247 -11.17 -3.81 -11.75
N TYR A 248 -10.74 -2.58 -11.97
CA TYR A 248 -9.85 -2.20 -13.07
C TYR A 248 -8.56 -1.64 -12.49
N HIS A 249 -7.41 -2.10 -12.97
CA HIS A 249 -6.13 -1.61 -12.49
C HIS A 249 -5.51 -0.62 -13.47
N THR A 250 -5.38 0.65 -13.07
CA THR A 250 -5.02 1.77 -13.94
C THR A 250 -3.60 1.72 -14.48
N LYS A 251 -2.62 1.19 -13.73
CA LYS A 251 -1.23 1.02 -14.17
C LYS A 251 -1.07 -0.19 -15.12
N LEU A 252 -1.72 -1.31 -14.77
CA LEU A 252 -1.72 -2.52 -15.59
C LEU A 252 -2.57 -2.40 -16.86
N LYS A 253 -3.55 -1.47 -16.89
CA LYS A 253 -4.56 -1.39 -17.95
C LYS A 253 -5.29 -2.70 -18.14
N ALA A 254 -5.74 -3.32 -17.06
CA ALA A 254 -6.36 -4.64 -17.05
C ALA A 254 -7.49 -4.74 -16.02
N TYR A 255 -8.49 -5.55 -16.31
CA TYR A 255 -9.47 -5.95 -15.30
C TYR A 255 -8.86 -6.94 -14.33
N ILE A 256 -9.25 -6.83 -13.06
CA ILE A 256 -8.87 -7.73 -11.99
C ILE A 256 -10.14 -8.32 -11.40
N ILE A 257 -10.26 -9.64 -11.46
CA ILE A 257 -11.33 -10.38 -10.81
C ILE A 257 -10.83 -10.88 -9.47
N ILE A 258 -11.57 -10.64 -8.40
CA ILE A 258 -11.31 -11.24 -7.10
C ILE A 258 -12.46 -12.18 -6.77
N GLU A 259 -12.14 -13.45 -6.59
CA GLU A 259 -13.04 -14.50 -6.11
C GLU A 259 -12.67 -14.81 -4.66
N LEU A 260 -13.65 -14.81 -3.78
CA LEU A 260 -13.48 -15.05 -2.34
C LEU A 260 -13.89 -16.47 -1.99
N LYS A 261 -13.14 -17.13 -1.12
CA LYS A 261 -13.48 -18.43 -0.54
C LYS A 261 -13.31 -18.38 0.98
N ALA A 262 -14.39 -18.66 1.71
CA ALA A 262 -14.40 -18.70 3.17
C ALA A 262 -13.80 -19.98 3.75
N LYS A 263 -13.03 -20.73 2.99
CA LYS A 263 -12.40 -22.00 3.34
C LYS A 263 -11.01 -22.14 2.73
N GLU A 264 -10.35 -23.24 3.00
CA GLU A 264 -9.09 -23.64 2.40
C GLU A 264 -9.19 -23.73 0.86
N PHE A 265 -8.05 -23.59 0.19
CA PHE A 265 -7.95 -23.75 -1.26
C PHE A 265 -8.44 -25.14 -1.70
N GLU A 266 -9.16 -25.16 -2.81
CA GLU A 266 -9.54 -26.39 -3.53
C GLU A 266 -9.26 -26.18 -5.02
N PRO A 267 -8.69 -27.19 -5.74
CA PRO A 267 -8.35 -27.06 -7.17
C PRO A 267 -9.53 -26.65 -8.08
N GLU A 268 -10.75 -27.00 -7.70
CA GLU A 268 -11.97 -26.68 -8.44
C GLU A 268 -12.23 -25.17 -8.56
N PHE A 269 -11.71 -24.37 -7.61
CA PHE A 269 -11.88 -22.91 -7.64
C PHE A 269 -11.17 -22.28 -8.83
N ILE A 270 -10.03 -22.85 -9.24
CA ILE A 270 -9.29 -22.38 -10.42
C ILE A 270 -10.12 -22.51 -11.69
N GLY A 271 -10.88 -23.58 -11.84
CA GLY A 271 -11.75 -23.79 -13.00
C GLY A 271 -12.81 -22.69 -13.14
N LYS A 272 -13.45 -22.30 -12.03
CA LYS A 272 -14.44 -21.21 -12.00
C LYS A 272 -13.79 -19.87 -12.34
N LEU A 273 -12.66 -19.55 -11.73
CA LEU A 273 -11.95 -18.29 -11.95
C LEU A 273 -11.41 -18.19 -13.38
N ASN A 274 -10.85 -19.28 -13.92
CA ASN A 274 -10.39 -19.36 -15.32
C ASN A 274 -11.52 -19.07 -16.31
N PHE A 275 -12.72 -19.61 -16.07
CA PHE A 275 -13.90 -19.29 -16.86
C PHE A 275 -14.25 -17.80 -16.77
N TYR A 276 -14.22 -17.19 -15.59
CA TYR A 276 -14.53 -15.77 -15.41
C TYR A 276 -13.51 -14.86 -16.11
N VAL A 277 -12.22 -15.17 -16.02
CA VAL A 277 -11.18 -14.45 -16.75
C VAL A 277 -11.43 -14.49 -18.26
N SER A 278 -11.82 -15.65 -18.79
CA SER A 278 -12.17 -15.77 -20.21
C SER A 278 -13.40 -14.95 -20.56
N ALA A 279 -14.45 -15.00 -19.74
CA ALA A 279 -15.69 -14.26 -19.98
C ALA A 279 -15.49 -12.74 -19.96
N ILE A 280 -14.70 -12.20 -19.02
CA ILE A 280 -14.38 -10.76 -18.99
C ILE A 280 -13.55 -10.38 -20.22
N ASN A 281 -12.58 -11.20 -20.63
CA ASN A 281 -11.77 -10.93 -21.82
C ASN A 281 -12.60 -10.83 -23.09
N GLU A 282 -13.65 -11.65 -23.23
CA GLU A 282 -14.48 -11.70 -24.43
C GLU A 282 -15.65 -10.69 -24.41
N LEU A 283 -16.22 -10.42 -23.23
CA LEU A 283 -17.50 -9.71 -23.14
C LEU A 283 -17.37 -8.27 -22.62
N VAL A 284 -16.29 -7.95 -21.90
CA VAL A 284 -16.16 -6.68 -21.17
C VAL A 284 -14.90 -5.93 -21.54
N ARG A 285 -13.79 -6.62 -21.73
CA ARG A 285 -12.49 -6.04 -22.00
C ARG A 285 -12.47 -5.31 -23.34
N ASP A 286 -11.95 -4.07 -23.37
CA ASP A 286 -11.66 -3.36 -24.61
C ASP A 286 -10.39 -3.93 -25.28
N SER A 287 -10.28 -3.73 -26.60
CA SER A 287 -9.12 -4.16 -27.40
C SER A 287 -7.79 -3.50 -26.97
N GLN A 288 -7.84 -2.33 -26.36
CA GLN A 288 -6.67 -1.61 -25.83
C GLN A 288 -6.27 -2.07 -24.44
N ASP A 289 -7.14 -2.78 -23.73
CA ASP A 289 -6.83 -3.33 -22.41
C ASP A 289 -5.96 -4.57 -22.52
N ARG A 290 -5.16 -4.78 -21.51
CA ARG A 290 -4.33 -5.98 -21.35
C ARG A 290 -5.19 -7.16 -20.84
N PRO A 291 -4.67 -8.40 -20.90
CA PRO A 291 -5.41 -9.56 -20.41
C PRO A 291 -5.87 -9.40 -18.97
N THR A 292 -7.11 -9.81 -18.71
CA THR A 292 -7.72 -9.82 -17.38
C THR A 292 -6.98 -10.78 -16.46
N ILE A 293 -6.77 -10.37 -15.21
CA ILE A 293 -6.10 -11.17 -14.18
C ILE A 293 -7.13 -11.65 -13.17
N GLY A 294 -7.05 -12.94 -12.81
CA GLY A 294 -7.85 -13.53 -11.73
C GLY A 294 -7.04 -13.63 -10.43
N ILE A 295 -7.63 -13.26 -9.31
CA ILE A 295 -7.08 -13.43 -7.97
C ILE A 295 -8.08 -14.24 -7.15
N LEU A 296 -7.63 -15.37 -6.62
CA LEU A 296 -8.38 -16.20 -5.69
C LEU A 296 -7.89 -15.92 -4.27
N LEU A 297 -8.79 -15.56 -3.38
CA LEU A 297 -8.51 -15.33 -1.96
C LEU A 297 -9.16 -16.42 -1.11
N CYS A 298 -8.35 -17.17 -0.34
CA CYS A 298 -8.77 -18.28 0.50
C CYS A 298 -8.36 -18.06 1.97
N LYS A 299 -8.94 -18.81 2.91
CA LYS A 299 -8.49 -18.79 4.32
C LYS A 299 -7.11 -19.42 4.51
N GLY A 300 -6.78 -20.42 3.70
CA GLY A 300 -5.49 -21.11 3.71
C GLY A 300 -5.27 -21.86 2.41
N LYS A 301 -4.05 -22.34 2.20
CA LYS A 301 -3.66 -23.09 1.00
C LYS A 301 -2.46 -23.97 1.26
N ASP A 302 -2.32 -25.06 0.51
CA ASP A 302 -1.07 -25.77 0.32
C ASP A 302 -0.39 -25.27 -0.94
N ASP A 303 0.85 -24.85 -0.85
CA ASP A 303 1.58 -24.22 -1.95
C ASP A 303 1.79 -25.16 -3.14
N TYR A 304 2.07 -26.46 -2.87
CA TYR A 304 2.23 -27.45 -3.93
C TYR A 304 0.91 -27.72 -4.67
N GLU A 305 -0.21 -27.78 -3.93
CA GLU A 305 -1.52 -27.99 -4.51
C GLU A 305 -1.91 -26.83 -5.45
N VAL A 306 -1.61 -25.59 -5.04
CA VAL A 306 -1.82 -24.40 -5.87
C VAL A 306 -0.92 -24.43 -7.10
N GLU A 307 0.38 -24.71 -6.96
CA GLU A 307 1.31 -24.80 -8.08
C GLU A 307 0.87 -25.85 -9.12
N PHE A 308 0.46 -27.04 -8.67
CA PHE A 308 -0.05 -28.09 -9.55
C PHE A 308 -1.33 -27.65 -10.26
N SER A 309 -2.23 -26.96 -9.57
CA SER A 309 -3.50 -26.48 -10.13
C SER A 309 -3.32 -25.39 -11.18
N LEU A 310 -2.24 -24.59 -11.09
CA LEU A 310 -1.92 -23.51 -12.03
C LEU A 310 -1.09 -23.96 -13.24
N ARG A 311 -0.48 -25.15 -13.21
CA ARG A 311 0.54 -25.61 -14.18
C ARG A 311 0.07 -25.52 -15.63
N ASP A 312 -1.14 -25.97 -15.90
CA ASP A 312 -1.69 -26.05 -17.26
C ASP A 312 -2.72 -24.93 -17.58
N ILE A 313 -2.81 -23.93 -16.70
CA ILE A 313 -3.68 -22.79 -16.87
C ILE A 313 -2.97 -21.72 -17.70
N ASN A 314 -3.57 -21.36 -18.84
CA ASN A 314 -3.04 -20.37 -19.78
C ASN A 314 -3.61 -18.94 -19.57
N LYS A 315 -4.34 -18.72 -18.50
CA LYS A 315 -4.84 -17.40 -18.07
C LYS A 315 -4.08 -16.95 -16.84
N PRO A 316 -3.84 -15.63 -16.69
CA PRO A 316 -3.12 -15.11 -15.53
C PRO A 316 -3.98 -15.23 -14.28
N ILE A 317 -3.60 -16.14 -13.39
CA ILE A 317 -4.27 -16.40 -12.11
C ILE A 317 -3.24 -16.39 -10.99
N GLY A 318 -3.59 -15.72 -9.88
CA GLY A 318 -2.86 -15.76 -8.62
C GLY A 318 -3.75 -16.27 -7.49
N VAL A 319 -3.15 -16.97 -6.54
CA VAL A 319 -3.81 -17.49 -5.34
C VAL A 319 -3.12 -16.94 -4.11
N SER A 320 -3.88 -16.35 -3.21
CA SER A 320 -3.41 -15.77 -1.96
C SER A 320 -4.32 -16.15 -0.82
N THR A 321 -3.78 -16.06 0.39
CA THR A 321 -4.57 -16.18 1.61
C THR A 321 -4.99 -14.81 2.12
N TYR A 322 -5.93 -14.78 3.05
CA TYR A 322 -6.30 -13.59 3.80
C TYR A 322 -6.53 -13.90 5.27
N THR A 323 -6.30 -12.90 6.11
CA THR A 323 -6.60 -12.93 7.54
C THR A 323 -7.57 -11.81 7.91
N TYR A 324 -8.35 -11.99 8.96
CA TYR A 324 -9.18 -10.94 9.57
C TYR A 324 -9.22 -11.12 11.08
N ASN A 325 -9.54 -10.05 11.80
CA ASN A 325 -9.68 -10.12 13.24
C ASN A 325 -10.98 -10.84 13.62
N GLU A 326 -10.85 -11.87 14.46
CA GLU A 326 -11.99 -12.52 15.06
C GLU A 326 -12.53 -11.66 16.22
N LEU A 327 -13.87 -11.54 16.30
CA LEU A 327 -14.49 -10.90 17.44
C LEU A 327 -14.25 -11.76 18.69
N PRO A 328 -13.69 -11.18 19.78
CA PRO A 328 -13.58 -11.89 21.05
C PRO A 328 -14.91 -12.51 21.46
N GLU A 329 -14.88 -13.73 22.02
CA GLU A 329 -16.07 -14.48 22.40
C GLU A 329 -17.00 -13.68 23.33
N GLU A 330 -16.41 -12.91 24.25
CA GLU A 330 -17.12 -12.04 25.20
C GLU A 330 -17.92 -10.94 24.49
N ILE A 331 -17.39 -10.37 23.41
CA ILE A 331 -18.08 -9.35 22.60
C ILE A 331 -19.13 -10.02 21.72
N ARG A 332 -18.85 -11.21 21.19
CA ARG A 332 -19.77 -11.99 20.37
C ARG A 332 -21.04 -12.37 21.11
N GLN A 333 -20.92 -12.74 22.39
CA GLN A 333 -22.04 -13.08 23.25
C GLN A 333 -22.85 -11.84 23.74
N ALA A 334 -22.21 -10.66 23.74
CA ALA A 334 -22.84 -9.40 24.12
C ALA A 334 -23.53 -8.68 22.96
N LEU A 335 -23.27 -9.08 21.70
CA LEU A 335 -23.95 -8.49 20.54
C LEU A 335 -25.37 -9.09 20.41
N PRO A 336 -26.42 -8.25 20.35
CA PRO A 336 -27.77 -8.72 20.10
C PRO A 336 -27.83 -9.47 18.78
N GLY A 337 -28.53 -10.60 18.75
CA GLY A 337 -28.71 -11.39 17.53
C GLY A 337 -29.38 -10.58 16.43
N LEU A 338 -29.11 -10.93 15.17
CA LEU A 338 -29.66 -10.26 13.97
C LEU A 338 -31.19 -10.12 14.04
N GLN A 339 -31.88 -11.01 14.78
CA GLN A 339 -33.31 -10.97 14.97
C GLN A 339 -33.73 -9.92 16.02
N GLU A 340 -32.99 -9.82 17.11
CA GLU A 340 -33.18 -8.79 18.15
C GLU A 340 -32.89 -7.38 17.62
N LEU A 341 -31.85 -7.21 16.79
CA LEU A 341 -31.54 -5.94 16.11
C LEU A 341 -32.66 -5.54 15.13
N LYS A 342 -33.26 -6.49 14.42
CA LYS A 342 -34.41 -6.23 13.54
C LYS A 342 -35.65 -5.86 14.30
N GLU A 343 -35.88 -6.47 15.45
CA GLU A 343 -37.00 -6.14 16.33
C GLU A 343 -36.84 -4.75 16.94
N GLN A 344 -35.65 -4.40 17.41
CA GLN A 344 -35.34 -3.07 17.94
C GLN A 344 -35.45 -1.97 16.86
N LEU A 345 -34.98 -2.23 15.63
CA LEU A 345 -35.14 -1.29 14.51
C LEU A 345 -36.62 -1.12 14.12
N ASN A 346 -37.38 -2.20 14.07
CA ASN A 346 -38.81 -2.14 13.77
C ASN A 346 -39.64 -1.47 14.89
N GLU A 347 -39.18 -1.52 16.14
CA GLU A 347 -39.79 -0.82 17.26
C GLU A 347 -39.47 0.67 17.24
N TYR A 348 -38.24 1.05 16.79
CA TYR A 348 -37.83 2.45 16.59
C TYR A 348 -38.62 3.13 15.45
N ASP A 349 -38.84 2.41 14.35
CA ASP A 349 -39.64 2.90 13.21
C ASP A 349 -41.14 3.02 13.52
N ARG A 350 -41.63 2.33 14.56
CA ARG A 350 -43.03 2.45 15.03
C ARG A 350 -43.25 3.61 16.01
N LEU A 351 -42.15 4.19 16.54
CA LEU A 351 -42.19 5.29 17.50
C LEU A 351 -41.93 6.66 16.86
N GLN A 352 -41.65 6.70 15.56
CA GLN A 352 -41.64 7.90 14.71
C GLN A 352 -42.91 7.97 13.86
#